data_f29efb46f8c0068635245dd89ea88892
#
_entry.id   f29efb46f8c0068635245dd89ea88892
#
_cell.length_a   1.000
_cell.length_b   1.000
_cell.length_c   1.000
_cell.angle_alpha   90.00
_cell.angle_beta   90.00
_cell.angle_gamma   90.00
#
_symmetry.space_group_name_H-M   'P 1'
#
loop_
_entity.id
_entity.type
_entity.pdbx_description
1 polymer ?
#
loop_
_entity_poly.entity_id
_entity_poly.type
_entity_poly.pdbx_seq_one_letter_code
_entity_poly.pdbx_strand_id
1 'polypeptide(L)'
;MDTVETGDTKWTWSQPDPDREGVAGDLSGHFRNQALKNPGIFGLNPPEDDASLLAREAIQNSWDAAIERADNPVADLDLEFKFLELTGDAKSRFNSALGIQELVDRAQGAGGWNAVGFTTKAALSATNNESVPQRVLQITESGTTGMYGPWALDKSKMYLALITVGYTLKQKGAGGSFGLGKAGLLRASATRTVVAYSCFAERPDDPGVTRRLLGINYWKTHNFDGQPHTGWGRFGDQLNAGQTHPFTNEAADEVARSLGIEVRDPTQLDD
;
A
#
# COMPACT_ATOMS: atom_id res chain seq x y z
N MET A 1 -2.45 -36.92 12.00
CA MET A 1 -2.00 -35.96 10.97
C MET A 1 -3.19 -35.07 10.70
N ASP A 2 -3.36 -34.10 11.60
CA ASP A 2 -4.51 -33.20 11.54
C ASP A 2 -4.20 -32.12 10.51
N THR A 3 -4.96 -32.14 9.43
CA THR A 3 -5.00 -31.04 8.47
C THR A 3 -5.56 -29.82 9.19
N VAL A 4 -4.67 -28.88 9.54
CA VAL A 4 -5.09 -27.52 9.91
C VAL A 4 -5.82 -26.99 8.68
N GLU A 5 -7.15 -26.82 8.83
CA GLU A 5 -7.91 -25.98 7.91
C GLU A 5 -7.26 -24.60 7.92
N THR A 6 -6.52 -24.30 6.87
CA THR A 6 -6.09 -22.93 6.61
C THR A 6 -7.35 -22.15 6.25
N GLY A 7 -7.96 -21.54 7.26
CA GLY A 7 -8.98 -20.53 7.03
C GLY A 7 -8.44 -19.51 6.03
N ASP A 8 -9.29 -19.00 5.16
CA ASP A 8 -8.96 -18.04 4.10
C ASP A 8 -8.16 -16.87 4.65
N THR A 9 -6.82 -17.00 4.66
CA THR A 9 -5.93 -15.93 5.08
C THR A 9 -5.94 -14.84 4.00
N LYS A 10 -6.21 -13.61 4.42
CA LYS A 10 -6.29 -12.46 3.50
C LYS A 10 -4.92 -11.86 3.19
N TRP A 11 -3.96 -12.11 4.07
CA TRP A 11 -2.60 -11.57 3.97
C TRP A 11 -1.58 -12.67 3.72
N THR A 12 -0.76 -12.49 2.69
CA THR A 12 0.41 -13.31 2.43
C THR A 12 1.65 -12.58 2.91
N TRP A 13 2.53 -13.28 3.64
CA TRP A 13 3.73 -12.69 4.20
C TRP A 13 4.99 -13.31 3.59
N SER A 14 5.88 -12.47 3.12
CA SER A 14 7.14 -12.92 2.53
C SER A 14 8.06 -13.51 3.59
N GLN A 15 8.63 -14.68 3.28
CA GLN A 15 9.70 -15.29 4.06
C GLN A 15 11.06 -14.83 3.53
N PRO A 16 12.11 -14.80 4.37
CA PRO A 16 13.47 -14.60 3.90
C PRO A 16 13.86 -15.75 2.97
N ASP A 17 14.45 -15.41 1.83
CA ASP A 17 15.05 -16.40 0.94
C ASP A 17 16.48 -16.67 1.44
N PRO A 18 16.83 -17.91 1.83
CA PRO A 18 18.15 -18.20 2.37
C PRO A 18 19.28 -18.03 1.34
N ASP A 19 18.94 -18.05 0.05
CA ASP A 19 19.88 -17.89 -1.05
C ASP A 19 20.00 -16.42 -1.53
N ARG A 20 19.24 -15.53 -0.92
CA ARG A 20 19.28 -14.08 -1.21
C ARG A 20 19.62 -13.31 0.06
N GLU A 21 20.38 -12.23 -0.14
CA GLU A 21 20.59 -11.29 0.96
C GLU A 21 19.24 -10.78 1.45
N GLY A 22 18.88 -11.17 2.65
CA GLY A 22 17.64 -10.77 3.29
C GLY A 22 17.69 -9.29 3.67
N VAL A 23 16.61 -8.57 3.43
CA VAL A 23 16.41 -7.27 4.06
C VAL A 23 16.05 -7.52 5.52
N ALA A 24 17.01 -7.38 6.41
CA ALA A 24 16.78 -7.43 7.84
C ALA A 24 16.33 -6.08 8.37
N GLY A 25 15.32 -6.06 9.24
CA GLY A 25 14.93 -4.88 9.99
C GLY A 25 13.62 -4.21 9.54
N ASP A 26 13.33 -3.09 10.15
CA ASP A 26 12.15 -2.28 9.88
C ASP A 26 12.41 -1.35 8.69
N LEU A 27 11.93 -1.70 7.50
CA LEU A 27 12.05 -0.83 6.32
C LEU A 27 11.37 0.51 6.53
N SER A 28 10.23 0.56 7.20
CA SER A 28 9.56 1.81 7.51
C SER A 28 10.36 2.66 8.48
N GLY A 29 10.98 2.02 9.47
CA GLY A 29 11.92 2.66 10.38
C GLY A 29 13.23 3.06 9.69
N HIS A 30 13.72 2.25 8.76
CA HIS A 30 14.88 2.59 7.95
C HIS A 30 14.64 3.86 7.12
N PHE A 31 13.54 3.93 6.40
CA PHE A 31 13.17 5.12 5.64
C PHE A 31 13.02 6.36 6.54
N ARG A 32 12.36 6.21 7.69
CA ARG A 32 12.24 7.28 8.66
C ARG A 32 13.60 7.76 9.17
N ASN A 33 14.48 6.82 9.54
CA ASN A 33 15.81 7.14 10.06
C ASN A 33 16.71 7.77 9.00
N GLN A 34 16.63 7.31 7.75
CA GLN A 34 17.37 7.91 6.65
C GLN A 34 16.90 9.34 6.36
N ALA A 35 15.60 9.57 6.31
CA ALA A 35 15.04 10.90 6.13
C ALA A 35 15.44 11.88 7.26
N LEU A 36 15.48 11.39 8.50
CA LEU A 36 15.87 12.21 9.65
C LEU A 36 17.39 12.44 9.75
N LYS A 37 18.22 11.46 9.39
CA LYS A 37 19.67 11.52 9.52
C LYS A 37 20.37 12.19 8.34
N ASN A 38 19.78 12.10 7.15
CA ASN A 38 20.36 12.63 5.92
C ASN A 38 19.34 13.50 5.16
N PRO A 39 18.97 14.66 5.70
CA PRO A 39 17.98 15.54 5.06
C PRO A 39 18.39 15.93 3.63
N GLY A 40 19.68 16.03 3.33
CA GLY A 40 20.18 16.37 2.01
C GLY A 40 19.95 15.27 0.93
N ILE A 41 19.85 13.99 1.32
CA ILE A 41 19.55 12.90 0.37
C ILE A 41 18.11 12.99 -0.13
N PHE A 42 17.20 13.52 0.70
CA PHE A 42 15.79 13.70 0.37
C PHE A 42 15.43 15.15 0.01
N GLY A 43 16.42 16.04 -0.08
CA GLY A 43 16.20 17.47 -0.29
C GLY A 43 15.49 18.18 0.87
N LEU A 44 15.44 17.56 2.05
CA LEU A 44 14.75 18.07 3.22
C LEU A 44 15.71 18.86 4.11
N ASN A 45 15.49 20.15 4.20
CA ASN A 45 16.22 21.00 5.16
C ASN A 45 15.32 22.20 5.55
N PRO A 46 14.74 22.23 6.75
CA PRO A 46 14.77 21.26 7.86
C PRO A 46 14.03 19.95 7.54
N PRO A 47 14.14 18.90 8.39
CA PRO A 47 13.41 17.65 8.19
C PRO A 47 11.91 17.92 8.16
N GLU A 48 11.27 17.46 7.09
CA GLU A 48 9.83 17.61 6.85
C GLU A 48 9.04 16.76 7.85
N ASP A 49 7.94 17.29 8.37
CA ASP A 49 7.02 16.50 9.18
C ASP A 49 6.26 15.45 8.32
N ASP A 50 5.63 14.48 8.98
CA ASP A 50 4.99 13.37 8.31
C ASP A 50 3.81 13.81 7.40
N ALA A 51 3.09 14.86 7.77
CA ALA A 51 1.95 15.36 6.99
C ALA A 51 2.43 16.10 5.74
N SER A 52 3.45 16.95 5.87
CA SER A 52 4.05 17.64 4.73
C SER A 52 4.69 16.66 3.74
N LEU A 53 5.40 15.64 4.27
CA LEU A 53 5.97 14.58 3.44
C LEU A 53 4.88 13.82 2.67
N LEU A 54 3.79 13.42 3.34
CA LEU A 54 2.67 12.74 2.73
C LEU A 54 2.03 13.57 1.62
N ALA A 55 1.72 14.85 1.92
CA ALA A 55 1.09 15.74 0.96
C ALA A 55 1.97 15.95 -0.27
N ARG A 56 3.26 16.23 -0.06
CA ARG A 56 4.22 16.42 -1.16
C ARG A 56 4.34 15.18 -2.04
N GLU A 57 4.50 14.00 -1.44
CA GLU A 57 4.65 12.75 -2.19
C GLU A 57 3.37 12.38 -2.94
N ALA A 58 2.19 12.58 -2.33
CA ALA A 58 0.93 12.34 -3.01
C ALA A 58 0.76 13.28 -4.21
N ILE A 59 0.95 14.59 -3.99
CA ILE A 59 0.84 15.59 -5.06
C ILE A 59 1.84 15.30 -6.20
N GLN A 60 3.10 14.99 -5.86
CA GLN A 60 4.12 14.72 -6.86
C GLN A 60 3.80 13.47 -7.67
N ASN A 61 3.36 12.39 -7.04
CA ASN A 61 3.02 11.16 -7.75
C ASN A 61 1.83 11.35 -8.68
N SER A 62 0.79 12.05 -8.22
CA SER A 62 -0.39 12.38 -9.04
C SER A 62 -0.03 13.32 -10.20
N TRP A 63 0.82 14.32 -9.96
CA TRP A 63 1.32 15.21 -11.00
C TRP A 63 2.12 14.46 -12.06
N ASP A 64 3.06 13.60 -11.65
CA ASP A 64 3.85 12.80 -12.57
C ASP A 64 2.98 11.86 -13.42
N ALA A 65 1.91 11.30 -12.84
CA ALA A 65 0.95 10.48 -13.57
C ALA A 65 0.04 11.30 -14.50
N ALA A 66 -0.27 12.56 -14.15
CA ALA A 66 -1.04 13.46 -14.99
C ALA A 66 -0.25 13.93 -16.24
N ILE A 67 1.04 14.28 -16.10
CA ILE A 67 1.86 14.70 -17.25
C ILE A 67 2.17 13.58 -18.25
N GLU A 68 1.92 12.32 -17.88
CA GLU A 68 1.98 11.20 -18.83
C GLU A 68 0.78 11.17 -19.80
N ARG A 69 -0.33 11.89 -19.50
CA ARG A 69 -1.46 12.05 -20.44
C ARG A 69 -1.09 13.06 -21.54
N ALA A 70 -1.37 12.70 -22.79
CA ALA A 70 -0.75 13.35 -23.97
C ALA A 70 -1.20 14.79 -24.29
N ASP A 71 -2.38 15.28 -23.86
CA ASP A 71 -2.98 16.46 -24.52
C ASP A 71 -3.20 17.74 -23.69
N ASN A 72 -3.11 17.73 -22.43
CA ASN A 72 -3.07 18.85 -21.47
C ASN A 72 -3.19 18.34 -20.04
N PRO A 73 -2.14 17.73 -19.53
CA PRO A 73 -2.20 16.88 -18.34
C PRO A 73 -2.58 17.62 -17.06
N VAL A 74 -2.49 18.92 -17.03
CA VAL A 74 -2.64 19.71 -15.80
C VAL A 74 -4.06 20.25 -15.61
N ALA A 75 -4.84 20.37 -16.70
CA ALA A 75 -6.16 21.01 -16.63
C ALA A 75 -7.19 20.16 -15.86
N ASP A 76 -7.01 18.85 -15.82
CA ASP A 76 -8.00 17.90 -15.31
C ASP A 76 -7.55 17.12 -14.07
N LEU A 77 -6.37 17.45 -13.51
CA LEU A 77 -5.89 16.80 -12.29
C LEU A 77 -6.71 17.26 -11.08
N ASP A 78 -7.44 16.35 -10.48
CA ASP A 78 -8.08 16.53 -9.18
C ASP A 78 -7.47 15.59 -8.15
N LEU A 79 -7.18 16.11 -6.96
CA LEU A 79 -6.58 15.37 -5.84
C LEU A 79 -7.31 15.69 -4.56
N GLU A 80 -7.99 14.70 -4.00
CA GLU A 80 -8.79 14.83 -2.79
C GLU A 80 -8.20 14.05 -1.63
N PHE A 81 -8.17 14.66 -0.44
CA PHE A 81 -7.81 14.03 0.84
C PHE A 81 -9.04 13.96 1.74
N LYS A 82 -9.53 12.77 2.01
CA LYS A 82 -10.66 12.52 2.93
C LYS A 82 -10.18 11.84 4.20
N PHE A 83 -10.53 12.43 5.35
CA PHE A 83 -10.36 11.81 6.66
C PHE A 83 -11.69 11.19 7.08
N LEU A 84 -11.73 9.87 7.16
CA LEU A 84 -12.93 9.10 7.48
C LEU A 84 -12.83 8.54 8.90
N GLU A 85 -13.94 8.56 9.62
CA GLU A 85 -14.12 7.86 10.90
C GLU A 85 -15.22 6.81 10.75
N LEU A 86 -14.79 5.55 10.68
CA LEU A 86 -15.70 4.40 10.54
C LEU A 86 -16.13 3.89 11.92
N THR A 87 -17.43 3.71 12.12
CA THR A 87 -18.03 3.19 13.35
C THR A 87 -19.08 2.10 13.03
N GLY A 88 -19.47 1.31 14.01
CA GLY A 88 -20.52 0.29 13.86
C GLY A 88 -20.30 -0.64 12.67
N ASP A 89 -21.35 -0.85 11.88
CA ASP A 89 -21.31 -1.77 10.73
C ASP A 89 -20.30 -1.37 9.65
N ALA A 90 -20.06 -0.08 9.44
CA ALA A 90 -19.07 0.39 8.46
C ALA A 90 -17.65 -0.02 8.89
N LYS A 91 -17.33 0.15 10.17
CA LYS A 91 -16.07 -0.32 10.75
C LYS A 91 -15.94 -1.84 10.66
N SER A 92 -17.00 -2.57 11.04
CA SER A 92 -17.00 -4.03 11.03
C SER A 92 -16.76 -4.58 9.62
N ARG A 93 -17.45 -4.04 8.62
CA ARG A 93 -17.24 -4.42 7.20
C ARG A 93 -15.82 -4.14 6.74
N PHE A 94 -15.31 -2.94 7.02
CA PHE A 94 -13.93 -2.55 6.65
C PHE A 94 -12.90 -3.48 7.29
N ASN A 95 -13.00 -3.72 8.61
CA ASN A 95 -12.08 -4.58 9.34
C ASN A 95 -12.14 -6.03 8.85
N SER A 96 -13.33 -6.55 8.57
CA SER A 96 -13.51 -7.89 8.01
C SER A 96 -12.94 -7.97 6.59
N ALA A 97 -13.24 -7.00 5.72
CA ALA A 97 -12.76 -6.98 4.35
C ALA A 97 -11.23 -6.94 4.27
N LEU A 98 -10.59 -6.13 5.10
CA LEU A 98 -9.12 -5.98 5.12
C LEU A 98 -8.41 -7.06 5.94
N GLY A 99 -9.11 -7.92 6.69
CA GLY A 99 -8.49 -8.93 7.55
C GLY A 99 -7.72 -8.31 8.73
N ILE A 100 -8.27 -7.27 9.36
CA ILE A 100 -7.62 -6.57 10.49
C ILE A 100 -7.34 -7.52 11.65
N GLN A 101 -8.24 -8.48 11.92
CA GLN A 101 -8.03 -9.46 13.00
C GLN A 101 -6.79 -10.31 12.74
N GLU A 102 -6.55 -10.74 11.49
CA GLU A 102 -5.36 -11.49 11.10
C GLU A 102 -4.07 -10.69 11.37
N LEU A 103 -4.07 -9.39 11.10
CA LEU A 103 -2.94 -8.50 11.42
C LEU A 103 -2.72 -8.39 12.94
N VAL A 104 -3.80 -8.31 13.72
CA VAL A 104 -3.73 -8.28 15.19
C VAL A 104 -3.15 -9.59 15.73
N ASP A 105 -3.66 -10.73 15.28
CA ASP A 105 -3.23 -12.07 15.72
C ASP A 105 -1.76 -12.31 15.37
N ARG A 106 -1.36 -11.91 14.17
CA ARG A 106 0.06 -11.97 13.76
C ARG A 106 0.96 -11.11 14.64
N ALA A 107 0.59 -9.88 14.93
CA ALA A 107 1.39 -9.02 15.80
C ALA A 107 1.52 -9.61 17.22
N GLN A 108 0.45 -10.19 17.73
CA GLN A 108 0.47 -10.87 19.05
C GLN A 108 1.34 -12.12 19.03
N GLY A 109 1.17 -12.98 18.02
CA GLY A 109 1.95 -14.20 17.84
C GLY A 109 3.46 -13.94 17.60
N ALA A 110 3.79 -12.80 17.01
CA ALA A 110 5.17 -12.35 16.82
C ALA A 110 5.85 -11.82 18.11
N GLY A 111 5.16 -11.80 19.23
CA GLY A 111 5.68 -11.30 20.51
C GLY A 111 5.21 -9.88 20.85
N GLY A 112 4.17 -9.40 20.19
CA GLY A 112 3.51 -8.12 20.44
C GLY A 112 3.93 -6.99 19.49
N TRP A 113 3.35 -5.85 19.72
CA TRP A 113 3.42 -4.68 18.85
C TRP A 113 4.84 -4.19 18.56
N ASN A 114 5.71 -4.21 19.56
CA ASN A 114 7.11 -3.78 19.41
C ASN A 114 7.92 -4.74 18.53
N ALA A 115 7.59 -6.03 18.56
CA ALA A 115 8.28 -7.03 17.75
C ALA A 115 8.09 -6.78 16.26
N VAL A 116 6.91 -6.29 15.86
CA VAL A 116 6.58 -5.96 14.47
C VAL A 116 6.84 -4.49 14.10
N GLY A 117 7.45 -3.71 15.00
CA GLY A 117 7.93 -2.35 14.69
C GLY A 117 6.97 -1.20 15.04
N PHE A 118 5.92 -1.45 15.82
CA PHE A 118 5.02 -0.38 16.28
C PHE A 118 5.50 0.25 17.58
N THR A 119 5.53 1.57 17.61
CA THR A 119 5.90 2.34 18.80
C THR A 119 4.72 2.59 19.74
N THR A 120 3.49 2.44 19.25
CA THR A 120 2.28 2.67 20.04
C THR A 120 1.36 1.45 19.98
N LYS A 121 1.03 0.91 21.15
CA LYS A 121 0.07 -0.18 21.33
C LYS A 121 -1.34 0.19 20.83
N ALA A 122 -1.63 1.49 20.74
CA ALA A 122 -2.96 2.00 20.51
C ALA A 122 -3.50 1.75 19.09
N ALA A 123 -2.64 1.69 18.07
CA ALA A 123 -3.11 1.67 16.69
C ALA A 123 -3.90 0.40 16.34
N LEU A 124 -3.33 -0.80 16.57
CA LEU A 124 -4.00 -2.05 16.23
C LEU A 124 -5.01 -2.48 17.30
N SER A 125 -4.77 -2.22 18.59
CA SER A 125 -5.74 -2.51 19.64
C SER A 125 -7.00 -1.64 19.53
N ALA A 126 -6.86 -0.42 19.03
CA ALA A 126 -8.01 0.45 18.75
C ALA A 126 -8.87 -0.08 17.58
N THR A 127 -8.29 -0.77 16.61
CA THR A 127 -9.06 -1.32 15.49
C THR A 127 -10.09 -2.36 15.90
N ASN A 128 -9.80 -3.16 16.94
CA ASN A 128 -10.72 -4.18 17.46
C ASN A 128 -11.64 -3.68 18.59
N ASN A 129 -11.47 -2.43 19.03
CA ASN A 129 -12.36 -1.86 20.05
C ASN A 129 -13.55 -1.19 19.37
N GLU A 130 -14.75 -1.76 19.51
CA GLU A 130 -15.98 -1.25 18.90
C GLU A 130 -16.30 0.21 19.30
N SER A 131 -15.89 0.62 20.49
CA SER A 131 -16.14 1.98 20.99
C SER A 131 -15.19 3.03 20.41
N VAL A 132 -14.15 2.61 19.68
CA VAL A 132 -13.16 3.53 19.07
C VAL A 132 -13.37 3.58 17.57
N PRO A 133 -13.58 4.76 16.96
CA PRO A 133 -13.67 4.87 15.50
C PRO A 133 -12.39 4.35 14.81
N GLN A 134 -12.57 3.65 13.69
CA GLN A 134 -11.48 3.35 12.77
C GLN A 134 -11.23 4.59 11.91
N ARG A 135 -10.05 5.19 12.04
CA ARG A 135 -9.64 6.32 11.21
C ARG A 135 -8.98 5.82 9.94
N VAL A 136 -9.42 6.33 8.81
CA VAL A 136 -8.89 6.04 7.48
C VAL A 136 -8.60 7.35 6.75
N LEU A 137 -7.41 7.47 6.19
CA LEU A 137 -7.11 8.52 5.22
C LEU A 137 -7.29 7.92 3.82
N GLN A 138 -8.19 8.49 3.06
CA GLN A 138 -8.39 8.19 1.64
C GLN A 138 -7.81 9.33 0.81
N ILE A 139 -6.95 8.99 -0.15
CA ILE A 139 -6.41 9.92 -1.14
C ILE A 139 -6.94 9.45 -2.49
N THR A 140 -7.68 10.31 -3.15
CA THR A 140 -8.32 10.02 -4.44
C THR A 140 -7.78 10.97 -5.49
N GLU A 141 -7.37 10.43 -6.63
CA GLU A 141 -6.91 11.22 -7.78
C GLU A 141 -7.74 10.91 -9.04
N SER A 142 -7.92 11.90 -9.89
CA SER A 142 -8.47 11.76 -11.24
C SER A 142 -7.69 12.63 -12.23
N GLY A 143 -7.90 12.44 -13.53
CA GLY A 143 -7.09 13.14 -14.53
C GLY A 143 -5.68 12.57 -14.71
N THR A 144 -5.43 11.35 -14.26
CA THR A 144 -4.14 10.64 -14.36
C THR A 144 -4.23 9.41 -15.25
N THR A 145 -3.08 8.81 -15.59
CA THR A 145 -3.05 7.54 -16.34
C THR A 145 -3.44 6.32 -15.50
N GLY A 146 -3.54 6.47 -14.19
CA GLY A 146 -3.70 5.37 -13.26
C GLY A 146 -2.46 4.46 -13.17
N MET A 147 -2.56 3.40 -12.35
CA MET A 147 -1.45 2.46 -12.09
C MET A 147 -1.54 1.23 -12.99
N TYR A 148 -1.41 1.43 -14.29
CA TYR A 148 -1.52 0.44 -15.36
C TYR A 148 -0.27 -0.46 -15.53
N GLY A 149 -0.33 -1.36 -16.52
CA GLY A 149 0.76 -2.18 -17.06
C GLY A 149 0.81 -3.60 -16.47
N PRO A 150 1.36 -4.58 -17.21
CA PRO A 150 1.43 -5.99 -16.80
C PRO A 150 2.07 -6.16 -15.43
N TRP A 151 1.59 -7.10 -14.63
CA TRP A 151 2.10 -7.31 -13.27
C TRP A 151 3.54 -7.87 -13.29
N ALA A 152 4.51 -6.97 -13.44
CA ALA A 152 5.95 -7.25 -13.45
C ALA A 152 6.75 -6.04 -12.95
N LEU A 153 7.97 -6.29 -12.48
CA LEU A 153 8.86 -5.31 -11.83
C LEU A 153 9.05 -4.03 -12.66
N ASP A 154 9.26 -4.16 -13.95
CA ASP A 154 9.65 -3.08 -14.85
C ASP A 154 8.49 -2.57 -15.74
N LYS A 155 7.29 -3.09 -15.55
CA LYS A 155 6.14 -2.80 -16.43
C LYS A 155 4.94 -2.24 -15.69
N SER A 156 4.66 -2.71 -14.48
CA SER A 156 3.50 -2.30 -13.71
C SER A 156 3.78 -1.05 -12.89
N LYS A 157 3.00 0.00 -13.10
CA LYS A 157 3.03 1.21 -12.25
C LYS A 157 2.64 0.88 -10.81
N MET A 158 1.65 0.01 -10.60
CA MET A 158 1.25 -0.42 -9.25
C MET A 158 2.36 -1.21 -8.56
N TYR A 159 3.05 -2.10 -9.29
CA TYR A 159 4.19 -2.83 -8.74
C TYR A 159 5.30 -1.87 -8.28
N LEU A 160 5.65 -0.91 -9.13
CA LEU A 160 6.65 0.11 -8.81
C LEU A 160 6.25 0.98 -7.63
N ALA A 161 4.99 1.41 -7.58
CA ALA A 161 4.50 2.27 -6.52
C ALA A 161 4.45 1.57 -5.16
N LEU A 162 4.06 0.29 -5.11
CA LEU A 162 3.77 -0.40 -3.86
C LEU A 162 4.85 -1.41 -3.45
N ILE A 163 5.44 -2.15 -4.40
CA ILE A 163 6.29 -3.30 -4.07
C ILE A 163 7.77 -2.93 -4.09
N THR A 164 8.22 -2.19 -5.11
CA THR A 164 9.67 -1.94 -5.26
C THR A 164 10.21 -0.92 -4.27
N VAL A 165 11.41 -1.16 -3.78
CA VAL A 165 12.16 -0.23 -2.94
C VAL A 165 13.46 0.12 -3.66
N GLY A 166 13.74 1.42 -3.78
CA GLY A 166 14.99 1.90 -4.37
C GLY A 166 15.09 1.80 -5.89
N TYR A 167 14.01 1.45 -6.57
CA TYR A 167 13.94 1.35 -8.03
C TYR A 167 12.96 2.37 -8.63
N THR A 168 13.35 3.02 -9.71
CA THR A 168 12.49 3.96 -10.45
C THR A 168 12.74 3.82 -11.95
N LEU A 169 11.67 3.85 -12.73
CA LEU A 169 11.73 3.92 -14.21
C LEU A 169 11.85 5.38 -14.71
N LYS A 170 11.85 6.37 -13.82
CA LYS A 170 11.87 7.78 -14.20
C LYS A 170 13.21 8.13 -14.89
N GLN A 171 13.12 8.80 -16.02
CA GLN A 171 14.28 9.34 -16.73
C GLN A 171 14.98 10.42 -15.88
N LYS A 172 16.28 10.62 -16.10
CA LYS A 172 17.05 11.70 -15.47
C LYS A 172 16.37 13.05 -15.68
N GLY A 173 15.94 13.68 -14.57
CA GLY A 173 15.28 14.99 -14.60
C GLY A 173 13.83 14.99 -14.10
N ALA A 174 13.18 13.83 -13.96
CA ALA A 174 11.91 13.75 -13.27
C ALA A 174 12.17 13.71 -11.76
N GLY A 175 11.55 14.63 -11.02
CA GLY A 175 11.77 14.84 -9.57
C GLY A 175 11.22 13.74 -8.69
N GLY A 176 11.73 12.53 -8.80
CA GLY A 176 11.30 11.40 -7.98
C GLY A 176 12.45 10.86 -7.15
N SER A 177 12.30 10.81 -5.84
CA SER A 177 13.27 10.31 -4.88
C SER A 177 13.35 8.79 -4.90
N PHE A 178 14.11 8.18 -5.81
CA PHE A 178 14.56 6.77 -5.75
C PHE A 178 13.56 5.72 -5.24
N GLY A 179 12.26 5.84 -5.54
CA GLY A 179 11.23 4.93 -5.06
C GLY A 179 10.94 5.05 -3.55
N LEU A 180 11.34 6.14 -2.91
CA LEU A 180 11.16 6.39 -1.48
C LEU A 180 9.84 7.13 -1.15
N GLY A 181 9.12 7.62 -2.16
CA GLY A 181 7.85 8.35 -1.99
C GLY A 181 6.78 7.57 -1.23
N LYS A 182 6.75 6.23 -1.38
CA LYS A 182 5.86 5.38 -0.57
C LYS A 182 6.11 5.49 0.94
N ALA A 183 7.27 5.96 1.38
CA ALA A 183 7.55 6.15 2.80
C ALA A 183 6.59 7.15 3.44
N GLY A 184 6.14 8.17 2.72
CA GLY A 184 5.12 9.12 3.18
C GLY A 184 3.80 8.42 3.50
N LEU A 185 3.30 7.59 2.59
CA LEU A 185 2.06 6.82 2.78
C LEU A 185 2.16 5.84 3.96
N LEU A 186 3.26 5.08 4.03
CA LEU A 186 3.47 4.10 5.10
C LEU A 186 3.64 4.78 6.48
N ARG A 187 4.28 5.94 6.52
CA ARG A 187 4.45 6.70 7.78
C ARG A 187 3.14 7.30 8.26
N ALA A 188 2.27 7.71 7.35
CA ALA A 188 0.93 8.21 7.67
C ALA A 188 0.02 7.11 8.24
N SER A 189 0.24 5.85 7.87
CA SER A 189 -0.52 4.73 8.39
C SER A 189 0.05 4.24 9.73
N ALA A 190 -0.76 4.32 10.78
CA ALA A 190 -0.40 3.82 12.11
C ALA A 190 -0.16 2.30 12.14
N THR A 191 -0.78 1.56 11.23
CA THR A 191 -0.62 0.12 11.06
C THR A 191 0.36 -0.26 9.97
N ARG A 192 1.01 0.73 9.34
CA ARG A 192 1.90 0.53 8.19
C ARG A 192 1.23 -0.21 7.02
N THR A 193 -0.07 -0.01 6.87
CA THR A 193 -0.90 -0.65 5.85
C THR A 193 -1.37 0.40 4.86
N VAL A 194 -1.22 0.10 3.58
CA VAL A 194 -1.71 0.92 2.48
C VAL A 194 -2.46 0.01 1.52
N VAL A 195 -3.64 0.43 1.09
CA VAL A 195 -4.41 -0.23 0.03
C VAL A 195 -4.54 0.74 -1.13
N ALA A 196 -4.24 0.30 -2.34
CA ALA A 196 -4.41 1.08 -3.54
C ALA A 196 -5.40 0.39 -4.48
N TYR A 197 -6.39 1.13 -4.92
CA TYR A 197 -7.29 0.79 -6.03
C TYR A 197 -6.99 1.73 -7.19
N SER A 198 -6.92 1.19 -8.39
CA SER A 198 -6.67 1.97 -9.60
C SER A 198 -7.55 1.51 -10.74
N CYS A 199 -8.17 2.46 -11.42
CA CYS A 199 -8.89 2.30 -12.67
C CYS A 199 -8.09 2.99 -13.78
N PHE A 200 -7.93 2.33 -14.94
CA PHE A 200 -7.13 2.82 -16.06
C PHE A 200 -7.65 2.28 -17.39
N ALA A 201 -7.32 2.96 -18.49
CA ALA A 201 -7.66 2.52 -19.82
C ALA A 201 -6.98 1.19 -20.17
N GLU A 202 -7.67 0.32 -20.89
CA GLU A 202 -7.10 -0.93 -21.36
C GLU A 202 -5.83 -0.70 -22.18
N ARG A 203 -4.84 -1.56 -21.98
CA ARG A 203 -3.54 -1.46 -22.64
C ARG A 203 -3.25 -2.69 -23.50
N PRO A 204 -2.63 -2.52 -24.68
CA PRO A 204 -2.30 -3.66 -25.57
C PRO A 204 -1.36 -4.69 -24.93
N ASP A 205 -0.51 -4.27 -24.00
CA ASP A 205 0.44 -5.12 -23.26
C ASP A 205 -0.15 -5.75 -22.00
N ASP A 206 -1.41 -5.41 -21.64
CA ASP A 206 -2.13 -5.91 -20.48
C ASP A 206 -3.64 -6.08 -20.80
N PRO A 207 -3.97 -6.88 -21.82
CA PRO A 207 -5.32 -6.96 -22.38
C PRO A 207 -6.32 -7.50 -21.34
N GLY A 208 -7.51 -6.93 -21.35
CA GLY A 208 -8.61 -7.34 -20.48
C GLY A 208 -8.50 -6.87 -19.04
N VAL A 209 -7.46 -6.09 -18.67
CA VAL A 209 -7.29 -5.54 -17.33
C VAL A 209 -7.44 -4.02 -17.37
N THR A 210 -8.40 -3.52 -16.61
CA THR A 210 -8.68 -2.08 -16.49
C THR A 210 -8.76 -1.59 -15.04
N ARG A 211 -8.79 -2.50 -14.08
CA ARG A 211 -8.86 -2.17 -12.65
C ARG A 211 -7.97 -3.12 -11.85
N ARG A 212 -7.32 -2.58 -10.82
CA ARG A 212 -6.53 -3.34 -9.87
C ARG A 212 -6.69 -2.84 -8.45
N LEU A 213 -6.61 -3.77 -7.50
CA LEU A 213 -6.51 -3.47 -6.08
C LEU A 213 -5.42 -4.34 -5.46
N LEU A 214 -4.54 -3.71 -4.69
CA LEU A 214 -3.52 -4.38 -3.89
C LEU A 214 -3.34 -3.67 -2.55
N GLY A 215 -3.27 -4.43 -1.47
CA GLY A 215 -2.82 -3.95 -0.19
C GLY A 215 -1.38 -4.36 0.12
N ILE A 216 -0.66 -3.50 0.80
CA ILE A 216 0.69 -3.77 1.29
C ILE A 216 0.81 -3.44 2.76
N ASN A 217 1.68 -4.17 3.42
CA ASN A 217 2.05 -3.97 4.80
C ASN A 217 3.58 -4.06 4.94
N TYR A 218 4.18 -3.08 5.65
CA TYR A 218 5.62 -3.04 5.88
C TYR A 218 5.89 -3.01 7.38
N TRP A 219 6.05 -4.18 7.94
CA TRP A 219 6.42 -4.38 9.33
C TRP A 219 7.92 -4.63 9.48
N LYS A 220 8.39 -4.68 10.71
CA LYS A 220 9.71 -5.18 11.02
C LYS A 220 9.77 -6.68 10.76
N THR A 221 10.96 -7.20 10.42
CA THR A 221 11.24 -8.64 10.41
C THR A 221 10.83 -9.27 11.73
N HIS A 222 10.07 -10.35 11.69
CA HIS A 222 9.52 -11.01 12.87
C HIS A 222 9.36 -12.51 12.66
N ASN A 223 9.29 -13.27 13.76
CA ASN A 223 8.93 -14.68 13.73
C ASN A 223 7.42 -14.81 13.99
N PHE A 224 6.77 -15.69 13.25
CA PHE A 224 5.37 -16.06 13.45
C PHE A 224 5.20 -17.54 13.11
N ASP A 225 4.53 -18.31 13.99
CA ASP A 225 4.36 -19.77 13.89
C ASP A 225 5.69 -20.51 13.66
N GLY A 226 6.74 -20.08 14.36
CA GLY A 226 8.07 -20.68 14.27
C GLY A 226 8.82 -20.39 12.97
N GLN A 227 8.29 -19.56 12.08
CA GLN A 227 8.88 -19.19 10.80
C GLN A 227 9.32 -17.72 10.79
N PRO A 228 10.50 -17.40 10.22
CA PRO A 228 10.92 -16.03 10.02
C PRO A 228 10.17 -15.40 8.84
N HIS A 229 9.79 -14.12 8.99
CA HIS A 229 9.17 -13.32 7.95
C HIS A 229 9.90 -11.99 7.78
N THR A 230 9.98 -11.50 6.54
CA THR A 230 10.64 -10.22 6.22
C THR A 230 9.89 -9.00 6.75
N GLY A 231 8.64 -9.18 7.17
CA GLY A 231 7.74 -8.10 7.55
C GLY A 231 6.94 -7.51 6.39
N TRP A 232 7.11 -8.03 5.18
CA TRP A 232 6.34 -7.62 4.01
C TRP A 232 5.08 -8.47 3.89
N GLY A 233 3.93 -7.84 4.05
CA GLY A 233 2.62 -8.43 3.85
C GLY A 233 1.98 -7.92 2.56
N ARG A 234 1.24 -8.77 1.88
CA ARG A 234 0.46 -8.46 0.69
C ARG A 234 -0.98 -8.94 0.87
N PHE A 235 -1.91 -8.08 0.53
CA PHE A 235 -3.34 -8.33 0.48
C PHE A 235 -3.78 -8.28 -0.98
N GLY A 236 -4.16 -9.41 -1.55
CA GLY A 236 -4.47 -9.54 -2.96
C GLY A 236 -4.97 -10.95 -3.29
N ASP A 237 -5.06 -11.24 -4.57
CA ASP A 237 -5.43 -12.56 -5.08
C ASP A 237 -4.28 -13.55 -4.88
N GLN A 238 -4.56 -14.63 -4.18
CA GLN A 238 -3.60 -15.69 -3.85
C GLN A 238 -3.68 -16.80 -4.91
N LEU A 239 -2.90 -16.66 -5.99
CA LEU A 239 -2.91 -17.61 -7.10
C LEU A 239 -2.26 -18.95 -6.77
N ASN A 240 -1.19 -18.94 -5.95
CA ASN A 240 -0.45 -20.12 -5.50
C ASN A 240 0.20 -19.84 -4.15
N ALA A 241 0.65 -20.88 -3.45
CA ALA A 241 1.34 -20.74 -2.18
C ALA A 241 2.52 -19.76 -2.26
N GLY A 242 2.41 -18.63 -1.58
CA GLY A 242 3.45 -17.59 -1.50
C GLY A 242 3.43 -16.55 -2.63
N GLN A 243 2.53 -16.63 -3.60
CA GLN A 243 2.38 -15.61 -4.64
C GLN A 243 1.06 -14.85 -4.48
N THR A 244 1.16 -13.54 -4.31
CA THR A 244 0.01 -12.64 -4.24
C THR A 244 0.09 -11.65 -5.38
N HIS A 245 -0.96 -11.64 -6.20
CA HIS A 245 -1.17 -10.69 -7.28
C HIS A 245 -2.23 -9.65 -6.86
N PRO A 246 -2.35 -8.51 -7.55
CA PRO A 246 -3.50 -7.63 -7.36
C PRO A 246 -4.79 -8.35 -7.71
N PHE A 247 -5.87 -8.07 -6.99
CA PHE A 247 -7.21 -8.32 -7.52
C PHE A 247 -7.39 -7.52 -8.80
N THR A 248 -8.07 -8.07 -9.79
CA THR A 248 -8.31 -7.41 -11.08
C THR A 248 -9.80 -7.29 -11.38
N ASN A 249 -10.16 -6.24 -12.09
CA ASN A 249 -11.50 -5.98 -12.62
C ASN A 249 -12.61 -6.16 -11.56
N GLU A 250 -13.55 -7.05 -11.78
CA GLU A 250 -14.71 -7.25 -10.89
C GLU A 250 -14.30 -7.66 -9.48
N ALA A 251 -13.29 -8.52 -9.33
CA ALA A 251 -12.76 -8.88 -8.02
C ALA A 251 -12.13 -7.68 -7.29
N ALA A 252 -11.44 -6.80 -8.01
CA ALA A 252 -10.93 -5.55 -7.45
C ALA A 252 -12.05 -4.61 -7.00
N ASP A 253 -13.12 -4.53 -7.79
CA ASP A 253 -14.30 -3.71 -7.49
C ASP A 253 -15.07 -4.21 -6.27
N GLU A 254 -15.24 -5.52 -6.12
CA GLU A 254 -15.91 -6.12 -4.96
C GLU A 254 -15.16 -5.82 -3.66
N VAL A 255 -13.84 -5.99 -3.68
CA VAL A 255 -12.99 -5.67 -2.53
C VAL A 255 -13.01 -4.16 -2.25
N ALA A 256 -12.92 -3.31 -3.29
CA ALA A 256 -12.98 -1.87 -3.16
C ALA A 256 -14.28 -1.42 -2.47
N ARG A 257 -15.45 -1.90 -2.94
CA ARG A 257 -16.75 -1.61 -2.31
C ARG A 257 -16.79 -2.05 -0.84
N SER A 258 -16.23 -3.22 -0.53
CA SER A 258 -16.20 -3.74 0.84
C SER A 258 -15.34 -2.87 1.77
N LEU A 259 -14.34 -2.19 1.22
CA LEU A 259 -13.48 -1.23 1.91
C LEU A 259 -14.04 0.20 1.89
N GLY A 260 -15.21 0.43 1.25
CA GLY A 260 -15.80 1.77 1.12
C GLY A 260 -15.09 2.66 0.10
N ILE A 261 -14.34 2.06 -0.84
CA ILE A 261 -13.72 2.75 -1.96
C ILE A 261 -14.74 2.85 -3.09
N GLU A 262 -14.91 4.02 -3.66
CA GLU A 262 -15.75 4.26 -4.83
C GLU A 262 -15.15 3.58 -6.07
N VAL A 263 -15.96 2.76 -6.72
CA VAL A 263 -15.57 2.06 -7.95
C VAL A 263 -15.79 2.98 -9.14
N ARG A 264 -14.80 3.03 -10.03
CA ARG A 264 -14.84 3.84 -11.24
C ARG A 264 -15.11 2.99 -12.48
N ASP A 265 -15.83 3.58 -13.43
CA ASP A 265 -16.05 2.98 -14.74
C ASP A 265 -14.87 3.30 -15.67
N PRO A 266 -14.15 2.28 -16.19
CA PRO A 266 -13.01 2.51 -17.09
C PRO A 266 -13.42 3.16 -18.44
N THR A 267 -14.71 3.12 -18.80
CA THR A 267 -15.22 3.78 -20.02
C THR A 267 -15.41 5.29 -19.85
N GLN A 268 -15.34 5.79 -18.61
CA GLN A 268 -15.55 7.21 -18.27
C GLN A 268 -14.22 7.91 -17.90
N LEU A 269 -13.08 7.32 -18.22
CA LEU A 269 -11.77 7.87 -17.87
C LEU A 269 -11.33 9.01 -18.80
N ASP A 270 -12.04 9.21 -19.92
CA ASP A 270 -11.73 10.24 -20.93
C ASP A 270 -12.59 11.52 -20.81
N ASP A 271 -13.48 11.59 -19.82
CA ASP A 271 -14.37 12.77 -19.59
C ASP A 271 -13.80 13.74 -18.55
#